data_b0aac27625cdf95b0c1dfffb9758c87a
#
_entry.id   b0aac27625cdf95b0c1dfffb9758c87a
#
_cell.length_a   1.000
_cell.length_b   1.000
_cell.length_c   1.000
_cell.angle_alpha   90.00
_cell.angle_beta   90.00
_cell.angle_gamma   90.00
#
_symmetry.space_group_name_H-M   'P 1'
#
loop_
_entity.id
_entity.type
_entity.pdbx_description
1 polymer ?
#
loop_
_entity_poly.entity_id
_entity_poly.type
_entity_poly.pdbx_seq_one_letter_code
_entity_poly.pdbx_strand_id
1 'polypeptide(L)'
;MKIIFGIILISIGILSLIWSVMWCEWIYPRNYEANLKLADDASLPQAKADYLQAYLDKVSDIQGKPRWIFTRPDLNLELQKEIMKGLIERFDAIAKISPSEMAYQQGMYQLTGQEIDHQLDRISGIFQSAKLRENLLNALFMWYGWILSLIGFSVLFLT
;
A
#
# COMPACT_ATOMS: atom_id res chain seq x y z
N MET A 1 33.55 -0.57 27.13
CA MET A 1 32.53 -1.53 26.63
C MET A 1 31.15 -0.92 26.44
N LYS A 2 30.59 -0.18 27.40
CA LYS A 2 29.25 0.42 27.31
C LYS A 2 29.06 1.37 26.11
N ILE A 3 30.02 2.24 25.84
CA ILE A 3 29.97 3.20 24.73
C ILE A 3 29.91 2.47 23.38
N ILE A 4 30.74 1.45 23.18
CA ILE A 4 30.74 0.64 21.96
C ILE A 4 29.38 -0.05 21.77
N PHE A 5 28.83 -0.60 22.85
CA PHE A 5 27.51 -1.24 22.81
C PHE A 5 26.39 -0.25 22.46
N GLY A 6 26.41 0.97 23.04
CA GLY A 6 25.46 2.03 22.69
C GLY A 6 25.53 2.42 21.23
N ILE A 7 26.74 2.59 20.67
CA ILE A 7 26.94 2.92 19.25
C ILE A 7 26.39 1.80 18.35
N ILE A 8 26.65 0.54 18.68
CA ILE A 8 26.11 -0.61 17.91
C ILE A 8 24.59 -0.61 17.90
N LEU A 9 23.93 -0.40 19.05
CA LEU A 9 22.46 -0.36 19.14
C LEU A 9 21.87 0.78 18.30
N ILE A 10 22.47 1.98 18.36
CA ILE A 10 22.03 3.12 17.55
C ILE A 10 22.17 2.80 16.07
N SER A 11 23.32 2.23 15.66
CA SER A 11 23.58 1.89 14.26
C SER A 11 22.56 0.87 13.72
N ILE A 12 22.24 -0.18 14.49
CA ILE A 12 21.23 -1.17 14.12
C ILE A 12 19.86 -0.50 14.03
N GLY A 13 19.52 0.38 14.98
CA GLY A 13 18.28 1.12 14.98
C GLY A 13 18.11 2.00 13.74
N ILE A 14 19.15 2.76 13.38
CA ILE A 14 19.15 3.61 12.18
C ILE A 14 19.02 2.77 10.90
N LEU A 15 19.78 1.68 10.78
CA LEU A 15 19.71 0.80 9.62
C LEU A 15 18.32 0.18 9.44
N SER A 16 17.66 -0.20 10.53
CA SER A 16 16.29 -0.75 10.47
C SER A 16 15.26 0.31 10.07
N LEU A 17 15.43 1.57 10.47
CA LEU A 17 14.58 2.67 10.02
C LEU A 17 14.78 2.96 8.53
N ILE A 18 16.03 3.02 8.07
CA ILE A 18 16.33 3.20 6.64
C ILE A 18 15.71 2.07 5.81
N TRP A 19 15.83 0.82 6.26
CA TRP A 19 15.21 -0.32 5.59
C TRP A 19 13.69 -0.19 5.50
N SER A 20 13.04 0.22 6.59
CA SER A 20 11.59 0.41 6.64
C SER A 20 11.12 1.48 5.65
N VAL A 21 11.82 2.63 5.60
CA VAL A 21 11.53 3.71 4.65
C VAL A 21 11.74 3.23 3.21
N MET A 22 12.88 2.60 2.92
CA MET A 22 13.15 2.03 1.58
C MET A 22 12.06 1.05 1.15
N TRP A 23 11.59 0.22 2.07
CA TRP A 23 10.56 -0.76 1.75
C TRP A 23 9.23 -0.08 1.42
N CYS A 24 8.80 0.90 2.21
CA CYS A 24 7.54 1.62 2.01
C CYS A 24 7.55 2.52 0.76
N GLU A 25 8.67 3.25 0.55
CA GLU A 25 8.72 4.28 -0.49
C GLU A 25 9.21 3.78 -1.85
N TRP A 26 9.98 2.69 -1.88
CA TRP A 26 10.62 2.22 -3.11
C TRP A 26 10.25 0.80 -3.49
N ILE A 27 10.32 -0.15 -2.54
CA ILE A 27 10.16 -1.56 -2.86
C ILE A 27 8.69 -1.90 -3.10
N TYR A 28 7.80 -1.46 -2.20
CA TYR A 28 6.38 -1.73 -2.34
C TYR A 28 5.76 -1.03 -3.56
N PRO A 29 5.91 0.28 -3.76
CA PRO A 29 5.34 0.95 -4.92
C PRO A 29 5.84 0.37 -6.24
N ARG A 30 7.12 0.05 -6.34
CA ARG A 30 7.69 -0.54 -7.56
C ARG A 30 7.11 -1.92 -7.89
N ASN A 31 6.87 -2.73 -6.87
CA ASN A 31 6.44 -4.12 -7.08
C ASN A 31 4.92 -4.25 -7.20
N TYR A 32 4.16 -3.42 -6.50
CA TYR A 32 2.71 -3.55 -6.39
C TYR A 32 1.95 -2.39 -7.04
N GLU A 33 2.35 -1.14 -6.82
CA GLU A 33 1.58 0.03 -7.26
C GLU A 33 1.83 0.48 -8.70
N ALA A 34 2.82 -0.11 -9.39
CA ALA A 34 3.11 0.28 -10.77
C ALA A 34 1.88 0.20 -11.68
N ASN A 35 1.08 -0.87 -11.54
CA ASN A 35 -0.14 -1.04 -12.33
C ASN A 35 -1.25 -0.07 -11.89
N LEU A 36 -1.31 0.30 -10.61
CA LEU A 36 -2.26 1.29 -10.13
C LEU A 36 -1.99 2.68 -10.74
N LYS A 37 -0.73 3.09 -10.81
CA LYS A 37 -0.33 4.33 -11.51
C LYS A 37 -0.64 4.29 -13.00
N LEU A 38 -0.41 3.15 -13.67
CA LEU A 38 -0.79 2.98 -15.06
C LEU A 38 -2.32 3.06 -15.26
N ALA A 39 -3.10 2.55 -14.31
CA ALA A 39 -4.55 2.70 -14.33
C ALA A 39 -4.99 4.16 -14.16
N ASP A 40 -4.32 4.92 -13.30
CA ASP A 40 -4.59 6.34 -13.09
C ASP A 40 -4.32 7.15 -14.36
N ASP A 41 -3.17 6.93 -14.98
CA ASP A 41 -2.74 7.61 -16.22
C ASP A 41 -3.53 7.19 -17.48
N ALA A 42 -4.23 6.03 -17.44
CA ALA A 42 -4.93 5.52 -18.61
C ALA A 42 -6.19 6.35 -18.93
N SER A 43 -6.35 6.75 -20.17
CA SER A 43 -7.52 7.50 -20.66
C SER A 43 -8.68 6.60 -21.08
N LEU A 44 -8.41 5.33 -21.44
CA LEU A 44 -9.40 4.38 -21.91
C LEU A 44 -9.93 3.51 -20.76
N PRO A 45 -11.27 3.34 -20.66
CA PRO A 45 -11.87 2.52 -19.58
C PRO A 45 -11.36 1.08 -19.57
N GLN A 46 -11.19 0.46 -20.75
CA GLN A 46 -10.67 -0.90 -20.85
C GLN A 46 -9.22 -0.99 -20.30
N ALA A 47 -8.37 -0.05 -20.65
CA ALA A 47 -6.99 -0.03 -20.14
C ALA A 47 -6.97 0.17 -18.62
N LYS A 48 -7.86 1.00 -18.06
CA LYS A 48 -8.01 1.14 -16.61
C LYS A 48 -8.41 -0.19 -15.96
N ALA A 49 -9.41 -0.88 -16.50
CA ALA A 49 -9.84 -2.18 -16.02
C ALA A 49 -8.71 -3.21 -16.04
N ASP A 50 -7.97 -3.30 -17.16
CA ASP A 50 -6.86 -4.24 -17.33
C ASP A 50 -5.73 -3.99 -16.32
N TYR A 51 -5.36 -2.72 -16.09
CA TYR A 51 -4.32 -2.37 -15.11
C TYR A 51 -4.78 -2.59 -13.67
N LEU A 52 -6.05 -2.30 -13.34
CA LEU A 52 -6.61 -2.57 -12.03
C LEU A 52 -6.70 -4.08 -11.77
N GLN A 53 -7.06 -4.88 -12.78
CA GLN A 53 -7.04 -6.35 -12.67
C GLN A 53 -5.62 -6.85 -12.41
N ALA A 54 -4.63 -6.36 -13.16
CA ALA A 54 -3.23 -6.73 -12.96
C ALA A 54 -2.70 -6.31 -11.57
N TYR A 55 -3.18 -5.21 -11.01
CA TYR A 55 -2.90 -4.84 -9.62
C TYR A 55 -3.56 -5.80 -8.63
N LEU A 56 -4.85 -6.09 -8.82
CA LEU A 56 -5.61 -7.00 -7.97
C LEU A 56 -4.96 -8.39 -7.92
N ASP A 57 -4.51 -8.92 -9.05
CA ASP A 57 -3.82 -10.20 -9.13
C ASP A 57 -2.54 -10.21 -8.29
N LYS A 58 -1.77 -9.12 -8.33
CA LYS A 58 -0.54 -8.99 -7.52
C LYS A 58 -0.80 -8.91 -6.02
N VAL A 59 -1.90 -8.29 -5.59
CA VAL A 59 -2.22 -8.14 -4.18
C VAL A 59 -3.14 -9.25 -3.65
N SER A 60 -3.60 -10.14 -4.53
CA SER A 60 -4.51 -11.25 -4.17
C SER A 60 -3.92 -12.18 -3.11
N ASP A 61 -2.61 -12.40 -3.16
CA ASP A 61 -1.89 -13.30 -2.24
C ASP A 61 -1.60 -12.67 -0.87
N ILE A 62 -1.86 -11.37 -0.72
CA ILE A 62 -1.63 -10.69 0.55
C ILE A 62 -2.68 -11.15 1.57
N GLN A 63 -2.21 -11.78 2.66
CA GLN A 63 -3.03 -12.32 3.75
C GLN A 63 -2.79 -11.59 5.08
N GLY A 64 -1.87 -10.64 5.13
CA GLY A 64 -1.52 -9.90 6.33
C GLY A 64 -2.71 -9.10 6.89
N LYS A 65 -2.63 -8.75 8.18
CA LYS A 65 -3.65 -7.88 8.81
C LYS A 65 -3.20 -6.42 8.72
N PRO A 66 -4.02 -5.49 8.23
CA PRO A 66 -3.65 -4.07 8.14
C PRO A 66 -3.37 -3.42 9.51
N ARG A 67 -3.96 -3.94 10.59
CA ARG A 67 -3.71 -3.48 11.98
C ARG A 67 -3.59 -4.64 12.96
N TRP A 68 -2.76 -4.47 14.00
CA TRP A 68 -2.44 -5.52 14.98
C TRP A 68 -3.53 -5.73 16.04
N ILE A 69 -4.23 -4.67 16.46
CA ILE A 69 -5.03 -4.69 17.70
C ILE A 69 -6.53 -4.53 17.43
N PHE A 70 -6.94 -3.68 16.49
CA PHE A 70 -8.35 -3.47 16.16
C PHE A 70 -8.54 -3.48 14.65
N THR A 71 -9.18 -4.52 14.16
CA THR A 71 -9.61 -4.58 12.75
C THR A 71 -10.93 -3.84 12.63
N ARG A 72 -10.90 -2.65 12.06
CA ARG A 72 -12.13 -1.99 11.63
C ARG A 72 -12.67 -2.74 10.41
N PRO A 73 -14.00 -2.87 10.27
CA PRO A 73 -14.61 -3.58 9.12
C PRO A 73 -14.14 -3.02 7.76
N ASP A 74 -13.93 -1.70 7.69
CA ASP A 74 -13.45 -1.00 6.49
C ASP A 74 -11.98 -1.30 6.11
N LEU A 75 -11.23 -1.96 6.98
CA LEU A 75 -9.86 -2.42 6.73
C LEU A 75 -9.77 -3.90 6.37
N ASN A 76 -10.89 -4.57 6.13
CA ASN A 76 -10.91 -5.97 5.72
C ASN A 76 -10.38 -6.11 4.29
N LEU A 77 -9.32 -6.91 4.09
CA LEU A 77 -8.70 -7.11 2.78
C LEU A 77 -9.66 -7.72 1.76
N GLU A 78 -10.50 -8.66 2.17
CA GLU A 78 -11.47 -9.28 1.26
C GLU A 78 -12.51 -8.26 0.80
N LEU A 79 -12.98 -7.38 1.69
CA LEU A 79 -13.86 -6.27 1.31
C LEU A 79 -13.16 -5.32 0.31
N GLN A 80 -11.88 -5.02 0.52
CA GLN A 80 -11.12 -4.17 -0.41
C GLN A 80 -10.94 -4.83 -1.78
N LYS A 81 -10.73 -6.14 -1.82
CA LYS A 81 -10.68 -6.91 -3.08
C LYS A 81 -12.03 -6.89 -3.80
N GLU A 82 -13.14 -7.02 -3.07
CA GLU A 82 -14.49 -6.93 -3.66
C GLU A 82 -14.80 -5.54 -4.21
N ILE A 83 -14.42 -4.48 -3.48
CA ILE A 83 -14.57 -3.10 -3.96
C ILE A 83 -13.78 -2.91 -5.26
N MET A 84 -12.53 -3.41 -5.31
CA MET A 84 -11.69 -3.34 -6.50
C MET A 84 -12.32 -4.08 -7.69
N LYS A 85 -12.86 -5.30 -7.47
CA LYS A 85 -13.59 -6.04 -8.51
C LYS A 85 -14.78 -5.25 -9.04
N GLY A 86 -15.55 -4.65 -8.15
CA GLY A 86 -16.69 -3.82 -8.55
C GLY A 86 -16.28 -2.60 -9.38
N LEU A 87 -15.11 -1.99 -9.12
CA LEU A 87 -14.57 -0.92 -9.96
C LEU A 87 -14.16 -1.43 -11.34
N ILE A 88 -13.47 -2.56 -11.41
CA ILE A 88 -13.07 -3.20 -12.67
C ILE A 88 -14.31 -3.50 -13.53
N GLU A 89 -15.33 -4.12 -12.97
CA GLU A 89 -16.58 -4.42 -13.68
C GLU A 89 -17.27 -3.16 -14.23
N ARG A 90 -17.23 -2.05 -13.49
CA ARG A 90 -17.77 -0.77 -13.96
C ARG A 90 -16.98 -0.20 -15.14
N PHE A 91 -15.65 -0.25 -15.10
CA PHE A 91 -14.83 0.18 -16.22
C PHE A 91 -15.04 -0.70 -17.45
N ASP A 92 -15.14 -2.02 -17.28
CA ASP A 92 -15.44 -2.97 -18.35
C ASP A 92 -16.84 -2.73 -18.95
N ALA A 93 -17.82 -2.40 -18.13
CA ALA A 93 -19.16 -2.07 -18.60
C ALA A 93 -19.16 -0.80 -19.46
N ILE A 94 -18.45 0.24 -19.03
CA ILE A 94 -18.36 1.50 -19.78
C ILE A 94 -17.56 1.30 -21.07
N ALA A 95 -16.53 0.48 -21.07
CA ALA A 95 -15.73 0.18 -22.25
C ALA A 95 -16.56 -0.42 -23.41
N LYS A 96 -17.68 -1.08 -23.09
CA LYS A 96 -18.60 -1.67 -24.07
C LYS A 96 -19.60 -0.66 -24.65
N ILE A 97 -19.72 0.53 -24.08
CA ILE A 97 -20.62 1.58 -24.54
C ILE A 97 -19.88 2.41 -25.61
N SER A 98 -20.60 2.82 -26.66
CA SER A 98 -20.02 3.71 -27.67
C SER A 98 -19.59 5.05 -27.04
N PRO A 99 -18.39 5.55 -27.36
CA PRO A 99 -17.90 6.84 -26.82
C PRO A 99 -18.81 8.02 -27.15
N SER A 100 -19.63 7.91 -28.21
CA SER A 100 -20.60 8.94 -28.60
C SER A 100 -21.88 8.93 -27.77
N GLU A 101 -22.10 7.90 -26.96
CA GLU A 101 -23.31 7.80 -26.14
C GLU A 101 -23.20 8.61 -24.84
N MET A 102 -24.32 9.26 -24.47
CA MET A 102 -24.39 10.04 -23.23
C MET A 102 -24.08 9.18 -21.99
N ALA A 103 -24.50 7.90 -22.02
CA ALA A 103 -24.21 6.93 -20.95
C ALA A 103 -22.70 6.69 -20.75
N TYR A 104 -21.91 6.65 -21.83
CA TYR A 104 -20.45 6.56 -21.75
C TYR A 104 -19.85 7.77 -21.04
N GLN A 105 -20.24 8.97 -21.48
CA GLN A 105 -19.71 10.23 -20.91
C GLN A 105 -20.08 10.37 -19.43
N GLN A 106 -21.34 10.04 -19.08
CA GLN A 106 -21.79 10.04 -17.70
C GLN A 106 -21.05 9.01 -16.85
N GLY A 107 -20.89 7.78 -17.36
CA GLY A 107 -20.15 6.74 -16.69
C GLY A 107 -18.69 7.12 -16.43
N MET A 108 -18.02 7.64 -17.45
CA MET A 108 -16.64 8.13 -17.33
C MET A 108 -16.51 9.26 -16.31
N TYR A 109 -17.43 10.24 -16.35
CA TYR A 109 -17.43 11.34 -15.38
C TYR A 109 -17.58 10.84 -13.94
N GLN A 110 -18.42 9.84 -13.70
CA GLN A 110 -18.60 9.24 -12.38
C GLN A 110 -17.39 8.43 -11.91
N LEU A 111 -16.63 7.84 -12.84
CA LEU A 111 -15.49 6.99 -12.52
C LEU A 111 -14.12 7.70 -12.56
N THR A 112 -14.03 8.89 -13.13
CA THR A 112 -12.77 9.68 -13.19
C THR A 112 -12.71 10.79 -12.15
N GLY A 113 -13.60 10.79 -11.17
CA GLY A 113 -13.63 11.83 -10.12
C GLY A 113 -12.59 11.60 -9.04
N GLN A 114 -12.19 12.69 -8.37
CA GLN A 114 -11.24 12.68 -7.25
C GLN A 114 -11.59 11.67 -6.13
N GLU A 115 -12.84 11.26 -6.04
CA GLU A 115 -13.30 10.29 -5.04
C GLU A 115 -12.78 8.88 -5.32
N ILE A 116 -12.63 8.49 -6.60
CA ILE A 116 -12.11 7.16 -6.97
C ILE A 116 -10.60 7.11 -6.77
N ASP A 117 -9.88 8.15 -7.15
CA ASP A 117 -8.45 8.24 -6.93
C ASP A 117 -8.14 8.14 -5.43
N HIS A 118 -8.91 8.84 -4.62
CA HIS A 118 -8.79 8.75 -3.15
C HIS A 118 -9.16 7.35 -2.60
N GLN A 119 -10.13 6.66 -3.19
CA GLN A 119 -10.45 5.28 -2.82
C GLN A 119 -9.32 4.33 -3.19
N LEU A 120 -8.72 4.46 -4.37
CA LEU A 120 -7.61 3.64 -4.83
C LEU A 120 -6.36 3.84 -3.96
N ASP A 121 -6.02 5.07 -3.61
CA ASP A 121 -4.93 5.38 -2.68
C ASP A 121 -5.16 4.74 -1.31
N ARG A 122 -6.38 4.83 -0.80
CA ARG A 122 -6.76 4.19 0.46
C ARG A 122 -6.63 2.68 0.41
N ILE A 123 -7.11 2.06 -0.65
CA ILE A 123 -7.02 0.61 -0.87
C ILE A 123 -5.55 0.19 -0.94
N SER A 124 -4.73 0.91 -1.71
CA SER A 124 -3.28 0.65 -1.81
C SER A 124 -2.60 0.75 -0.45
N GLY A 125 -2.88 1.78 0.35
CA GLY A 125 -2.33 1.93 1.69
C GLY A 125 -2.72 0.79 2.65
N ILE A 126 -3.93 0.23 2.50
CA ILE A 126 -4.37 -0.94 3.27
C ILE A 126 -3.57 -2.18 2.89
N PHE A 127 -3.40 -2.46 1.59
CA PHE A 127 -2.60 -3.59 1.12
C PHE A 127 -1.12 -3.43 1.47
N GLN A 128 -0.56 -2.22 1.35
CA GLN A 128 0.81 -1.92 1.76
C GLN A 128 1.04 -2.24 3.23
N SER A 129 0.14 -1.77 4.11
CA SER A 129 0.25 -2.01 5.55
C SER A 129 0.06 -3.48 5.91
N ALA A 130 -0.80 -4.21 5.20
CA ALA A 130 -0.98 -5.64 5.37
C ALA A 130 0.26 -6.44 4.92
N LYS A 131 0.82 -6.09 3.75
CA LYS A 131 2.03 -6.74 3.21
C LYS A 131 3.26 -6.49 4.09
N LEU A 132 3.42 -5.27 4.61
CA LEU A 132 4.50 -4.95 5.54
C LEU A 132 4.46 -5.88 6.78
N ARG A 133 3.26 -6.18 7.26
CA ARG A 133 3.08 -7.03 8.47
C ARG A 133 3.06 -8.52 8.22
N GLU A 134 2.76 -8.94 7.01
CA GLU A 134 2.89 -10.32 6.59
C GLU A 134 4.33 -10.80 6.76
N ASN A 135 5.29 -9.92 6.51
CA ASN A 135 6.68 -10.20 6.76
C ASN A 135 7.04 -9.74 8.19
N LEU A 136 7.02 -10.69 9.14
CA LEU A 136 7.29 -10.45 10.57
C LEU A 136 8.61 -9.69 10.78
N LEU A 137 9.64 -9.99 10.00
CA LEU A 137 10.93 -9.31 10.05
C LEU A 137 10.81 -7.81 9.73
N ASN A 138 10.08 -7.44 8.68
CA ASN A 138 9.87 -6.03 8.33
C ASN A 138 9.10 -5.29 9.43
N ALA A 139 8.08 -5.92 9.98
CA ALA A 139 7.31 -5.36 11.09
C ALA A 139 8.18 -5.19 12.35
N LEU A 140 9.00 -6.18 12.67
CA LEU A 140 9.94 -6.11 13.78
C LEU A 140 10.99 -5.00 13.55
N PHE A 141 11.59 -4.90 12.37
CA PHE A 141 12.56 -3.84 12.06
C PHE A 141 11.97 -2.45 12.21
N MET A 142 10.72 -2.23 11.81
CA MET A 142 10.06 -0.93 11.94
C MET A 142 9.86 -0.52 13.40
N TRP A 143 9.41 -1.45 14.27
CA TRP A 143 9.12 -1.16 15.69
C TRP A 143 10.37 -1.16 16.57
N TYR A 144 11.22 -2.15 16.40
CA TYR A 144 12.43 -2.28 17.24
C TYR A 144 13.52 -1.28 16.88
N GLY A 145 13.56 -0.78 15.65
CA GLY A 145 14.52 0.25 15.25
C GLY A 145 14.45 1.50 16.14
N TRP A 146 13.25 1.99 16.42
CA TRP A 146 13.04 3.12 17.33
C TRP A 146 13.44 2.78 18.76
N ILE A 147 13.02 1.62 19.27
CA ILE A 147 13.32 1.17 20.62
C ILE A 147 14.83 0.99 20.82
N LEU A 148 15.51 0.34 19.88
CA LEU A 148 16.96 0.13 19.94
C LEU A 148 17.73 1.45 19.88
N SER A 149 17.30 2.40 19.04
CA SER A 149 17.90 3.71 18.99
C SER A 149 17.76 4.46 20.32
N LEU A 150 16.57 4.46 20.92
CA LEU A 150 16.32 5.09 22.22
C LEU A 150 17.13 4.46 23.35
N ILE A 151 17.21 3.13 23.40
CA ILE A 151 18.04 2.41 24.39
C ILE A 151 19.51 2.77 24.20
N GLY A 152 20.00 2.77 22.94
CA GLY A 152 21.38 3.12 22.63
C GLY A 152 21.73 4.54 23.07
N PHE A 153 20.85 5.52 22.81
CA PHE A 153 21.01 6.89 23.32
C PHE A 153 21.04 6.92 24.85
N SER A 154 20.11 6.25 25.51
CA SER A 154 20.08 6.20 26.98
C SER A 154 21.37 5.63 27.57
N VAL A 155 21.93 4.60 26.96
CA VAL A 155 23.22 4.01 27.39
C VAL A 155 24.38 5.00 27.23
N LEU A 156 24.37 5.84 26.19
CA LEU A 156 25.42 6.84 25.98
C LEU A 156 25.34 8.02 26.95
N PHE A 157 24.11 8.44 27.33
CA PHE A 157 23.91 9.61 28.19
C PHE A 157 23.92 9.29 29.70
N LEU A 158 23.70 8.02 30.08
CA LEU A 158 23.74 7.59 31.47
C LEU A 158 25.13 7.05 31.91
N THR A 159 26.15 7.21 31.06
CA THR A 159 27.55 6.87 31.34
C THR A 159 28.40 8.09 31.40
#